data_3e0dd1f4b53770ced4da0148dcaf55f6
#
_entry.id   3e0dd1f4b53770ced4da0148dcaf55f6
#
_cell.length_a   1.000
_cell.length_b   1.000
_cell.length_c   1.000
_cell.angle_alpha   90.00
_cell.angle_beta   90.00
_cell.angle_gamma   90.00
#
_symmetry.space_group_name_H-M   'P 1'
#
loop_
_entity.id
_entity.type
_entity.pdbx_description
1 polymer ?
#
loop_
_entity_poly.entity_id
_entity_poly.type
_entity_poly.pdbx_seq_one_letter_code
_entity_poly.pdbx_strand_id
1 'polypeptide(L)'
;LSILDSMGITRSLQGKGTLVLAEAEKADLANPEIREGMKLYLDSLQLMTLTIKPVVQYTLENATADAVEKLQYDVRQLGKNRNGYKIFEVVLTFIAENCRLNLVKECYNKLRELIVWGYPIALLRLREREFHMEYNDMVDQAGRYLGEGNAEAFSGSVKESMGREYQEVRIFLESADTRQ
;
A
#
# COMPACT_ATOMS: atom_id res chain seq x y z
N LEU A 1 3.57 4.36 -15.51
CA LEU A 1 2.91 5.57 -16.07
C LEU A 1 1.77 5.19 -17.04
N SER A 2 1.96 4.20 -17.93
CA SER A 2 0.90 3.75 -18.85
C SER A 2 -0.39 3.31 -18.15
N ILE A 3 -0.28 2.66 -17.00
CA ILE A 3 -1.43 2.24 -16.18
C ILE A 3 -2.19 3.46 -15.66
N LEU A 4 -1.50 4.45 -15.10
CA LEU A 4 -2.14 5.67 -14.60
C LEU A 4 -2.75 6.52 -15.72
N ASP A 5 -2.15 6.48 -16.92
CA ASP A 5 -2.70 7.13 -18.11
C ASP A 5 -3.97 6.40 -18.59
N SER A 6 -3.98 5.05 -18.60
CA SER A 6 -5.19 4.26 -18.95
C SER A 6 -6.32 4.42 -17.92
N MET A 7 -5.97 4.70 -16.66
CA MET A 7 -6.93 4.99 -15.58
C MET A 7 -7.46 6.44 -15.64
N GLY A 8 -6.98 7.28 -16.58
CA GLY A 8 -7.36 8.69 -16.66
C GLY A 8 -6.85 9.54 -15.48
N ILE A 9 -5.91 9.03 -14.68
CA ILE A 9 -5.32 9.72 -13.53
C ILE A 9 -4.22 10.67 -13.98
N THR A 10 -3.46 10.26 -14.99
CA THR A 10 -2.38 11.05 -15.56
C THR A 10 -2.54 11.22 -17.07
N ARG A 11 -1.84 12.19 -17.61
CA ARG A 11 -1.64 12.35 -19.06
C ARG A 11 -0.17 12.65 -19.31
N SER A 12 0.48 11.75 -20.04
CA SER A 12 1.85 11.96 -20.48
C SER A 12 1.89 12.95 -21.66
N LEU A 13 2.63 14.03 -21.52
CA LEU A 13 2.86 15.04 -22.54
C LEU A 13 4.30 14.91 -23.05
N GLN A 14 4.46 14.62 -24.32
CA GLN A 14 5.78 14.46 -24.92
C GLN A 14 6.63 15.73 -24.71
N GLY A 15 7.79 15.57 -24.06
CA GLY A 15 8.73 16.66 -23.76
C GLY A 15 8.32 17.61 -22.62
N LYS A 16 7.16 17.40 -21.94
CA LYS A 16 6.67 18.26 -20.84
C LYS A 16 6.43 17.50 -19.54
N GLY A 17 6.64 16.18 -19.51
CA GLY A 17 6.40 15.35 -18.33
C GLY A 17 4.99 14.79 -18.25
N THR A 18 4.63 14.30 -17.05
CA THR A 18 3.31 13.70 -16.80
C THR A 18 2.48 14.65 -15.94
N LEU A 19 1.29 15.00 -16.42
CA LEU A 19 0.31 15.80 -15.67
C LEU A 19 -0.63 14.85 -14.92
N VAL A 20 -0.89 15.16 -13.64
CA VAL A 20 -1.99 14.55 -12.89
C VAL A 20 -3.27 15.34 -13.25
N LEU A 21 -4.28 14.63 -13.73
CA LEU A 21 -5.53 15.26 -14.17
C LEU A 21 -6.39 15.59 -12.94
N ALA A 22 -6.92 16.81 -12.88
CA ALA A 22 -7.82 17.24 -11.82
C ALA A 22 -9.15 16.45 -11.80
N GLU A 23 -9.50 15.83 -12.91
CA GLU A 23 -10.68 14.97 -13.09
C GLU A 23 -10.44 13.49 -12.72
N ALA A 24 -9.24 13.13 -12.26
CA ALA A 24 -8.93 11.79 -11.72
C ALA A 24 -9.84 11.39 -10.53
N GLU A 25 -10.78 12.25 -10.17
CA GLU A 25 -11.75 12.07 -9.09
C GLU A 25 -12.78 10.95 -9.35
N LYS A 26 -12.83 10.47 -10.58
CA LYS A 26 -13.73 9.36 -10.96
C LYS A 26 -12.88 8.31 -11.68
N ALA A 27 -12.32 7.38 -10.89
CA ALA A 27 -11.95 6.11 -11.49
C ALA A 27 -13.18 5.59 -12.22
N ASP A 28 -13.11 5.55 -13.54
CA ASP A 28 -14.22 5.04 -14.33
C ASP A 28 -14.31 3.52 -14.16
N LEU A 29 -15.04 3.09 -13.13
CA LEU A 29 -15.27 1.68 -12.84
C LEU A 29 -16.09 0.97 -13.92
N ALA A 30 -16.67 1.72 -14.89
CA ALA A 30 -17.26 1.15 -16.10
C ALA A 30 -16.15 0.64 -17.05
N ASN A 31 -14.91 1.14 -16.90
CA ASN A 31 -13.77 0.61 -17.65
C ASN A 31 -13.40 -0.80 -17.15
N PRO A 32 -13.53 -1.86 -18.00
CA PRO A 32 -13.25 -3.24 -17.59
C PRO A 32 -11.82 -3.45 -17.10
N GLU A 33 -10.83 -2.75 -17.68
CA GLU A 33 -9.41 -2.88 -17.32
C GLU A 33 -9.15 -2.37 -15.90
N ILE A 34 -9.74 -1.23 -15.55
CA ILE A 34 -9.65 -0.66 -14.17
C ILE A 34 -10.30 -1.61 -13.18
N ARG A 35 -11.47 -2.12 -13.51
CA ARG A 35 -12.21 -3.04 -12.65
C ARG A 35 -11.46 -4.35 -12.41
N GLU A 36 -10.87 -4.92 -13.44
CA GLU A 36 -10.05 -6.13 -13.35
C GLU A 36 -8.80 -5.89 -12.50
N GLY A 37 -8.10 -4.77 -12.73
CA GLY A 37 -6.95 -4.38 -11.92
C GLY A 37 -7.30 -4.20 -10.44
N MET A 38 -8.45 -3.60 -10.12
CA MET A 38 -8.90 -3.45 -8.74
C MET A 38 -9.28 -4.78 -8.08
N LYS A 39 -9.82 -5.76 -8.84
CA LYS A 39 -10.04 -7.11 -8.33
C LYS A 39 -8.72 -7.82 -8.01
N LEU A 40 -7.73 -7.72 -8.90
CA LEU A 40 -6.38 -8.24 -8.64
C LEU A 40 -5.74 -7.59 -7.41
N TYR A 41 -5.97 -6.29 -7.21
CA TYR A 41 -5.52 -5.59 -6.00
C TYR A 41 -6.22 -6.14 -4.76
N LEU A 42 -7.53 -6.35 -4.78
CA LEU A 42 -8.29 -6.95 -3.68
C LEU A 42 -7.78 -8.35 -3.33
N ASP A 43 -7.55 -9.21 -4.32
CA ASP A 43 -6.97 -10.55 -4.12
C ASP A 43 -5.57 -10.46 -3.52
N SER A 44 -4.75 -9.49 -3.96
CA SER A 44 -3.42 -9.26 -3.41
C SER A 44 -3.46 -8.83 -1.94
N LEU A 45 -4.39 -7.95 -1.56
CA LEU A 45 -4.60 -7.53 -0.18
C LEU A 45 -5.04 -8.71 0.70
N GLN A 46 -5.91 -9.58 0.20
CA GLN A 46 -6.33 -10.78 0.91
C GLN A 46 -5.15 -11.71 1.18
N LEU A 47 -4.35 -12.00 0.15
CA LEU A 47 -3.13 -12.81 0.29
C LEU A 47 -2.15 -12.18 1.28
N MET A 48 -1.91 -10.88 1.18
CA MET A 48 -1.04 -10.16 2.12
C MET A 48 -1.57 -10.22 3.54
N THR A 49 -2.86 -10.01 3.77
CA THR A 49 -3.47 -10.09 5.11
C THR A 49 -3.23 -11.45 5.77
N LEU A 50 -3.20 -12.54 4.98
CA LEU A 50 -2.94 -13.89 5.47
C LEU A 50 -1.46 -14.14 5.79
N THR A 51 -0.54 -13.52 5.04
CA THR A 51 0.88 -13.89 5.03
C THR A 51 1.82 -12.83 5.60
N ILE A 52 1.40 -11.56 5.68
CA ILE A 52 2.30 -10.43 5.98
C ILE A 52 2.95 -10.52 7.37
N LYS A 53 2.18 -10.92 8.41
CA LYS A 53 2.71 -10.94 9.78
C LYS A 53 3.93 -11.86 9.89
N PRO A 54 3.86 -13.17 9.56
CA PRO A 54 5.02 -14.06 9.65
C PRO A 54 6.15 -13.67 8.69
N VAL A 55 5.83 -13.11 7.51
CA VAL A 55 6.85 -12.69 6.55
C VAL A 55 7.62 -11.47 7.05
N VAL A 56 6.95 -10.47 7.62
CA VAL A 56 7.61 -9.30 8.22
C VAL A 56 8.48 -9.71 9.39
N GLN A 57 7.95 -10.56 10.31
CA GLN A 57 8.74 -11.06 11.45
C GLN A 57 10.01 -11.77 10.98
N TYR A 58 9.87 -12.75 10.09
CA TYR A 58 11.00 -13.47 9.51
C TYR A 58 12.02 -12.53 8.85
N THR A 59 11.54 -11.54 8.11
CA THR A 59 12.43 -10.60 7.43
C THR A 59 13.19 -9.73 8.43
N LEU A 60 12.52 -9.21 9.47
CA LEU A 60 13.16 -8.42 10.55
C LEU A 60 14.22 -9.23 11.30
N GLU A 61 13.94 -10.49 11.63
CA GLU A 61 14.85 -11.38 12.35
C GLU A 61 16.12 -11.74 11.53
N ASN A 62 16.02 -11.69 10.19
CA ASN A 62 17.09 -12.11 9.29
C ASN A 62 17.71 -10.95 8.48
N ALA A 63 17.21 -9.74 8.59
CA ALA A 63 17.75 -8.55 7.94
C ALA A 63 19.02 -8.07 8.66
N THR A 64 19.82 -7.25 7.96
CA THR A 64 20.96 -6.57 8.58
C THR A 64 20.48 -5.43 9.47
N ALA A 65 21.30 -5.02 10.44
CA ALA A 65 21.00 -3.88 11.30
C ALA A 65 20.73 -2.61 10.46
N ASP A 66 21.54 -2.34 9.45
CA ASP A 66 21.38 -1.18 8.55
C ASP A 66 20.02 -1.20 7.83
N ALA A 67 19.55 -2.39 7.39
CA ALA A 67 18.25 -2.52 6.74
C ALA A 67 17.09 -2.23 7.70
N VAL A 68 17.21 -2.67 8.96
CA VAL A 68 16.21 -2.37 10.00
C VAL A 68 16.22 -0.89 10.37
N GLU A 69 17.40 -0.27 10.49
CA GLU A 69 17.53 1.17 10.74
C GLU A 69 16.93 1.99 9.60
N LYS A 70 17.16 1.56 8.34
CA LYS A 70 16.53 2.18 7.17
C LYS A 70 15.01 2.10 7.25
N LEU A 71 14.45 0.92 7.56
CA LEU A 71 13.00 0.76 7.74
C LEU A 71 12.47 1.70 8.82
N GLN A 72 13.14 1.77 9.98
CA GLN A 72 12.77 2.67 11.07
C GLN A 72 12.81 4.14 10.64
N TYR A 73 13.82 4.52 9.87
CA TYR A 73 13.93 5.87 9.31
C TYR A 73 12.77 6.18 8.36
N ASP A 74 12.49 5.28 7.39
CA ASP A 74 11.44 5.45 6.39
C ASP A 74 10.06 5.57 7.05
N VAL A 75 9.74 4.71 8.01
CA VAL A 75 8.47 4.77 8.78
C VAL A 75 8.36 6.09 9.55
N ARG A 76 9.44 6.55 10.21
CA ARG A 76 9.44 7.84 10.90
C ARG A 76 9.23 9.02 9.94
N GLN A 77 9.78 8.95 8.72
CA GLN A 77 9.55 10.00 7.70
C GLN A 77 8.09 10.03 7.25
N LEU A 78 7.41 8.88 7.13
CA LEU A 78 5.98 8.85 6.82
C LEU A 78 5.15 9.59 7.89
N GLY A 79 5.42 9.36 9.17
CA GLY A 79 4.74 10.07 10.27
C GLY A 79 5.00 11.59 10.23
N LYS A 80 6.27 12.01 10.08
CA LYS A 80 6.66 13.42 9.99
C LYS A 80 5.99 14.15 8.82
N ASN A 81 5.93 13.50 7.67
CA ASN A 81 5.41 14.07 6.43
C ASN A 81 3.91 13.88 6.26
N ARG A 82 3.22 13.26 7.23
CA ARG A 82 1.80 12.93 7.17
C ARG A 82 1.41 12.10 5.94
N ASN A 83 2.28 11.17 5.54
CA ASN A 83 2.11 10.28 4.39
C ASN A 83 1.86 8.81 4.83
N GLY A 84 1.12 8.62 5.92
CA GLY A 84 0.89 7.31 6.53
C GLY A 84 0.35 6.25 5.58
N TYR A 85 -0.45 6.65 4.59
CA TYR A 85 -0.99 5.75 3.56
C TYR A 85 0.08 5.01 2.74
N LYS A 86 1.34 5.47 2.76
CA LYS A 86 2.47 4.80 2.09
C LYS A 86 3.11 3.69 2.91
N ILE A 87 2.59 3.37 4.10
CA ILE A 87 3.21 2.35 4.97
C ILE A 87 3.34 1.01 4.26
N PHE A 88 2.36 0.62 3.44
CA PHE A 88 2.40 -0.65 2.71
C PHE A 88 3.54 -0.67 1.69
N GLU A 89 3.75 0.42 0.95
CA GLU A 89 4.86 0.54 0.00
C GLU A 89 6.21 0.35 0.70
N VAL A 90 6.39 1.00 1.85
CA VAL A 90 7.63 0.90 2.65
C VAL A 90 7.84 -0.53 3.15
N VAL A 91 6.82 -1.17 3.72
CA VAL A 91 6.93 -2.52 4.25
C VAL A 91 7.16 -3.56 3.15
N LEU A 92 6.44 -3.47 2.03
CA LEU A 92 6.61 -4.39 0.91
C LEU A 92 7.99 -4.22 0.25
N THR A 93 8.49 -2.99 0.16
CA THR A 93 9.86 -2.72 -0.31
C THR A 93 10.89 -3.34 0.63
N PHE A 94 10.72 -3.19 1.95
CA PHE A 94 11.60 -3.82 2.92
C PHE A 94 11.66 -5.35 2.77
N ILE A 95 10.52 -6.01 2.62
CA ILE A 95 10.45 -7.47 2.39
C ILE A 95 11.14 -7.83 1.07
N ALA A 96 10.80 -7.14 -0.01
CA ALA A 96 11.33 -7.42 -1.34
C ALA A 96 12.85 -7.26 -1.43
N GLU A 97 13.43 -6.36 -0.66
CA GLU A 97 14.87 -6.12 -0.63
C GLU A 97 15.61 -7.06 0.33
N ASN A 98 15.03 -7.38 1.48
CA ASN A 98 15.75 -7.96 2.62
C ASN A 98 15.32 -9.38 3.02
N CYS A 99 14.19 -9.91 2.53
CA CYS A 99 13.80 -11.29 2.82
C CYS A 99 14.82 -12.27 2.20
N ARG A 100 15.29 -13.25 2.99
CA ARG A 100 16.26 -14.26 2.51
C ARG A 100 15.63 -15.36 1.68
N LEU A 101 14.32 -15.51 1.71
CA LEU A 101 13.60 -16.52 0.94
C LEU A 101 13.27 -15.98 -0.45
N ASN A 102 13.99 -16.44 -1.48
CA ASN A 102 13.86 -15.93 -2.85
C ASN A 102 12.42 -15.98 -3.38
N LEU A 103 11.71 -17.09 -3.15
CA LEU A 103 10.31 -17.22 -3.58
C LEU A 103 9.41 -16.17 -2.93
N VAL A 104 9.62 -15.88 -1.64
CA VAL A 104 8.88 -14.84 -0.92
C VAL A 104 9.22 -13.47 -1.50
N LYS A 105 10.50 -13.17 -1.76
CA LYS A 105 10.93 -11.93 -2.42
C LYS A 105 10.23 -11.71 -3.74
N GLU A 106 10.22 -12.71 -4.60
CA GLU A 106 9.58 -12.65 -5.93
C GLU A 106 8.07 -12.41 -5.79
N CYS A 107 7.42 -13.17 -4.89
CA CYS A 107 6.00 -12.99 -4.62
C CYS A 107 5.68 -11.56 -4.15
N TYR A 108 6.41 -11.05 -3.16
CA TYR A 108 6.18 -9.71 -2.62
C TYR A 108 6.57 -8.58 -3.58
N ASN A 109 7.55 -8.78 -4.47
CA ASN A 109 7.80 -7.86 -5.58
C ASN A 109 6.59 -7.75 -6.51
N LYS A 110 5.97 -8.87 -6.86
CA LYS A 110 4.75 -8.88 -7.67
C LYS A 110 3.58 -8.20 -6.97
N LEU A 111 3.37 -8.50 -5.69
CA LEU A 111 2.32 -7.86 -4.89
C LEU A 111 2.51 -6.34 -4.81
N ARG A 112 3.76 -5.87 -4.68
CA ARG A 112 4.09 -4.44 -4.68
C ARG A 112 3.69 -3.75 -5.98
N GLU A 113 3.85 -4.41 -7.13
CA GLU A 113 3.42 -3.87 -8.42
C GLU A 113 1.90 -3.66 -8.52
N LEU A 114 1.12 -4.45 -7.79
CA LEU A 114 -0.34 -4.36 -7.79
C LEU A 114 -0.90 -3.22 -6.91
N ILE A 115 -0.08 -2.63 -6.03
CA ILE A 115 -0.51 -1.50 -5.17
C ILE A 115 -1.03 -0.32 -6.00
N VAL A 116 -0.51 -0.13 -7.20
CA VAL A 116 -0.92 0.95 -8.10
C VAL A 116 -2.43 0.95 -8.36
N TRP A 117 -3.06 -0.23 -8.35
CA TRP A 117 -4.51 -0.37 -8.54
C TRP A 117 -5.34 0.10 -7.34
N GLY A 118 -4.73 0.32 -6.18
CA GLY A 118 -5.35 0.95 -5.00
C GLY A 118 -5.41 2.48 -5.10
N TYR A 119 -4.62 3.13 -5.97
CA TYR A 119 -4.59 4.59 -6.07
C TYR A 119 -5.95 5.25 -6.37
N PRO A 120 -6.84 4.70 -7.22
CA PRO A 120 -8.15 5.30 -7.44
C PRO A 120 -8.95 5.46 -6.14
N ILE A 121 -8.89 4.46 -5.26
CA ILE A 121 -9.58 4.50 -3.96
C ILE A 121 -8.88 5.45 -3.01
N ALA A 122 -7.54 5.38 -2.93
CA ALA A 122 -6.75 6.28 -2.12
C ALA A 122 -6.98 7.74 -2.51
N LEU A 123 -7.04 8.06 -3.81
CA LEU A 123 -7.30 9.43 -4.29
C LEU A 123 -8.69 9.94 -3.91
N LEU A 124 -9.72 9.08 -3.94
CA LEU A 124 -11.06 9.44 -3.49
C LEU A 124 -11.07 9.77 -1.99
N ARG A 125 -10.30 9.03 -1.18
CA ARG A 125 -10.25 9.16 0.27
C ARG A 125 -9.21 10.15 0.79
N LEU A 126 -8.23 10.54 -0.02
CA LEU A 126 -7.22 11.54 0.35
C LEU A 126 -7.81 12.90 0.75
N ARG A 127 -9.07 13.17 0.42
CA ARG A 127 -9.82 14.37 0.85
C ARG A 127 -10.48 14.20 2.22
N GLU A 128 -10.60 12.98 2.71
CA GLU A 128 -11.20 12.68 4.00
C GLU A 128 -10.17 12.90 5.11
N ARG A 129 -10.42 13.88 5.99
CA ARG A 129 -9.53 14.18 7.11
C ARG A 129 -9.33 12.96 8.02
N GLU A 130 -10.36 12.16 8.21
CA GLU A 130 -10.33 10.94 9.04
C GLU A 130 -9.37 9.90 8.48
N PHE A 131 -9.37 9.69 7.16
CA PHE A 131 -8.43 8.80 6.49
C PHE A 131 -6.97 9.14 6.80
N HIS A 132 -6.59 10.41 6.70
CA HIS A 132 -5.22 10.84 7.01
C HIS A 132 -4.88 10.66 8.49
N MET A 133 -5.82 10.90 9.39
CA MET A 133 -5.58 10.73 10.83
C MET A 133 -5.34 9.27 11.17
N GLU A 134 -6.18 8.35 10.71
CA GLU A 134 -6.04 6.91 10.98
C GLU A 134 -4.69 6.35 10.52
N TYR A 135 -4.27 6.66 9.30
CA TYR A 135 -3.00 6.17 8.77
C TYR A 135 -1.79 6.80 9.47
N ASN A 136 -1.88 8.05 9.89
CA ASN A 136 -0.78 8.69 10.62
C ASN A 136 -0.65 8.13 12.04
N ASP A 137 -1.75 7.91 12.74
CA ASP A 137 -1.75 7.29 14.08
C ASP A 137 -1.17 5.88 14.02
N MET A 138 -1.52 5.12 12.99
CA MET A 138 -0.98 3.80 12.73
C MET A 138 0.53 3.82 12.47
N VAL A 139 1.02 4.76 11.66
CA VAL A 139 2.45 4.91 11.37
C VAL A 139 3.22 5.33 12.61
N ASP A 140 2.68 6.23 13.43
CA ASP A 140 3.28 6.64 14.69
C ASP A 140 3.37 5.46 15.66
N GLN A 141 2.36 4.60 15.69
CA GLN A 141 2.37 3.37 16.49
C GLN A 141 3.38 2.34 15.95
N ALA A 142 3.39 2.11 14.64
CA ALA A 142 4.35 1.23 13.97
C ALA A 142 5.80 1.68 14.22
N GLY A 143 6.05 3.00 14.14
CA GLY A 143 7.35 3.58 14.44
C GLY A 143 7.82 3.34 15.88
N ARG A 144 6.90 3.38 16.85
CA ARG A 144 7.20 3.04 18.25
C ARG A 144 7.60 1.57 18.38
N TYR A 145 6.80 0.64 17.84
CA TYR A 145 7.10 -0.80 17.90
C TYR A 145 8.44 -1.16 17.29
N LEU A 146 8.78 -0.55 16.14
CA LEU A 146 10.10 -0.73 15.53
C LEU A 146 11.22 -0.16 16.40
N GLY A 147 11.02 1.01 17.03
CA GLY A 147 11.98 1.63 17.93
C GLY A 147 12.24 0.80 19.19
N GLU A 148 11.25 0.08 19.67
CA GLU A 148 11.30 -0.83 20.81
C GLU A 148 11.86 -2.23 20.45
N GLY A 149 12.12 -2.50 19.15
CA GLY A 149 12.52 -3.82 18.67
C GLY A 149 11.39 -4.86 18.74
N ASN A 150 10.13 -4.42 18.88
CA ASN A 150 8.97 -5.29 19.01
C ASN A 150 8.44 -5.71 17.62
N ALA A 151 9.12 -6.69 17.00
CA ALA A 151 8.79 -7.21 15.67
C ALA A 151 7.37 -7.79 15.61
N GLU A 152 6.89 -8.41 16.70
CA GLU A 152 5.55 -8.99 16.74
C GLU A 152 4.46 -7.92 16.71
N ALA A 153 4.57 -6.89 17.53
CA ALA A 153 3.61 -5.80 17.55
C ALA A 153 3.62 -5.00 16.25
N PHE A 154 4.81 -4.74 15.69
CA PHE A 154 4.93 -4.09 14.38
C PHE A 154 4.25 -4.88 13.28
N SER A 155 4.59 -6.16 13.14
CA SER A 155 4.01 -7.02 12.10
C SER A 155 2.50 -7.22 12.29
N GLY A 156 2.04 -7.25 13.52
CA GLY A 156 0.62 -7.29 13.88
C GLY A 156 -0.12 -6.04 13.42
N SER A 157 0.42 -4.85 13.68
CA SER A 157 -0.17 -3.58 13.25
C SER A 157 -0.23 -3.44 11.72
N VAL A 158 0.81 -3.90 11.01
CA VAL A 158 0.82 -3.92 9.54
C VAL A 158 -0.27 -4.85 8.99
N LYS A 159 -0.41 -6.06 9.58
CA LYS A 159 -1.48 -7.00 9.20
C LYS A 159 -2.87 -6.40 9.39
N GLU A 160 -3.11 -5.78 10.54
CA GLU A 160 -4.40 -5.17 10.86
C GLU A 160 -4.75 -4.06 9.87
N SER A 161 -3.77 -3.27 9.49
CA SER A 161 -3.94 -2.19 8.52
C SER A 161 -4.25 -2.70 7.13
N MET A 162 -3.57 -3.74 6.67
CA MET A 162 -3.88 -4.39 5.39
C MET A 162 -5.27 -5.02 5.41
N GLY A 163 -5.70 -5.58 6.54
CA GLY A 163 -7.03 -6.12 6.71
C GLY A 163 -8.12 -5.05 6.60
N ARG A 164 -7.88 -3.86 7.14
CA ARG A 164 -8.79 -2.71 6.99
C ARG A 164 -8.85 -2.26 5.53
N GLU A 165 -7.72 -2.05 4.89
CA GLU A 165 -7.66 -1.70 3.47
C GLU A 165 -8.42 -2.71 2.60
N TYR A 166 -8.24 -4.02 2.85
CA TYR A 166 -8.99 -5.06 2.17
C TYR A 166 -10.51 -4.89 2.30
N GLN A 167 -11.01 -4.62 3.52
CA GLN A 167 -12.45 -4.44 3.74
C GLN A 167 -12.98 -3.20 3.01
N GLU A 168 -12.23 -2.12 3.02
CA GLU A 168 -12.61 -0.86 2.36
C GLU A 168 -12.66 -1.01 0.83
N VAL A 169 -11.65 -1.64 0.24
CA VAL A 169 -11.62 -1.92 -1.20
C VAL A 169 -12.78 -2.83 -1.59
N ARG A 170 -13.05 -3.85 -0.78
CA ARG A 170 -14.18 -4.75 -1.01
C ARG A 170 -15.51 -4.02 -1.01
N ILE A 171 -15.80 -3.22 0.03
CA ILE A 171 -17.03 -2.43 0.15
C ILE A 171 -17.16 -1.48 -1.05
N PHE A 172 -16.07 -0.84 -1.45
CA PHE A 172 -16.06 0.07 -2.59
C PHE A 172 -16.46 -0.64 -3.89
N LEU A 173 -15.89 -1.82 -4.18
CA LEU A 173 -16.21 -2.60 -5.36
C LEU A 173 -17.65 -3.13 -5.33
N GLU A 174 -18.13 -3.66 -4.19
CA GLU A 174 -19.50 -4.13 -4.03
C GLU A 174 -20.53 -3.00 -4.22
N SER A 175 -20.23 -1.79 -3.73
CA SER A 175 -21.10 -0.62 -3.91
C SER A 175 -21.17 -0.13 -5.36
N ALA A 176 -20.11 -0.35 -6.12
CA ALA A 176 -20.08 0.00 -7.54
C ALA A 176 -20.89 -0.99 -8.39
N ASP A 177 -20.91 -2.28 -8.02
CA ASP A 177 -21.70 -3.32 -8.71
C ASP A 177 -23.22 -3.12 -8.53
N THR A 178 -23.66 -2.55 -7.41
CA THR A 178 -25.07 -2.30 -7.14
C THR A 178 -25.64 -1.06 -7.83
N ARG A 179 -24.80 -0.23 -8.44
CA ARG A 179 -25.22 1.01 -9.14
C ARG A 179 -25.32 0.86 -10.67
N GLN A 180 -25.05 -0.32 -11.19
CA GLN A 180 -25.25 -0.71 -12.60
C GLN A 180 -26.58 -1.45 -12.79
#